data_e95f33dabfe03a4caadf39b0dc9d2d72
#
_entry.id   e95f33dabfe03a4caadf39b0dc9d2d72
#
_cell.length_a   1.000
_cell.length_b   1.000
_cell.length_c   1.000
_cell.angle_alpha   90.00
_cell.angle_beta   90.00
_cell.angle_gamma   90.00
#
_symmetry.space_group_name_H-M   'P 1'
#
loop_
_entity.id
_entity.type
_entity.pdbx_description
1 polymer ?
#
loop_
_entity_poly.entity_id
_entity_poly.type
_entity_poly.pdbx_seq_one_letter_code
_entity_poly.pdbx_strand_id
1 'polypeptide(L)'
;MKINDPKFYGTVKDYLTIYLPSQKECSPNTIKSYREGLNMFLSYLADSQKMRIYQVGFKDMVPERMVNFTKWLAENRQCGNNTINQRIAIIRSFLKYTGARFPDLNAYYVQMQQIPFKKVEQDLTIDFFSEAALEAILKQPNPQKKTGHRNMFLLIVLYDSGARIHEVLNLKPTDFVTTGKASHIVIHGKGNKTRSVPIMDKTMEHFIAYTKRFEIKINDPNLPVFFTTSHGQRHVMSEDNVALFLNDYANKAKMICSEVPDNVTPHMFRHSRAIHLYRKGVPLVLISEWLGHSNLETTLIYAYADTEMKRKAIEAATEQNHPLRKKEVAESDDKDMEFKKAYGLL
;
A
#
# COMPACT_ATOMS: atom_id res chain seq x y z
N MET A 1 27.90 -18.04 -28.45
CA MET A 1 26.83 -18.75 -27.70
C MET A 1 25.63 -18.83 -28.60
N LYS A 2 25.14 -20.04 -28.96
CA LYS A 2 23.99 -20.20 -29.87
C LYS A 2 22.71 -20.24 -29.03
N ILE A 3 21.76 -19.33 -29.31
CA ILE A 3 20.45 -19.29 -28.67
C ILE A 3 19.57 -20.33 -29.34
N ASN A 4 18.92 -21.23 -28.57
CA ASN A 4 18.09 -22.30 -29.09
C ASN A 4 16.78 -21.79 -29.73
N ASP A 5 16.18 -20.78 -29.15
CA ASP A 5 14.94 -20.17 -29.63
C ASP A 5 15.08 -18.63 -29.71
N PRO A 6 15.67 -18.12 -30.80
CA PRO A 6 15.79 -16.68 -31.02
C PRO A 6 14.42 -15.97 -31.07
N LYS A 7 13.39 -16.64 -31.58
CA LYS A 7 12.01 -16.11 -31.63
C LYS A 7 11.47 -15.82 -30.21
N PHE A 8 11.73 -16.72 -29.26
CA PHE A 8 11.34 -16.54 -27.86
C PHE A 8 11.95 -15.27 -27.28
N TYR A 9 13.27 -15.13 -27.35
CA TYR A 9 13.97 -13.96 -26.76
C TYR A 9 13.66 -12.65 -27.48
N GLY A 10 13.50 -12.67 -28.80
CA GLY A 10 13.01 -11.53 -29.55
C GLY A 10 11.63 -11.09 -29.08
N THR A 11 10.72 -12.05 -28.86
CA THR A 11 9.37 -11.77 -28.38
C THR A 11 9.35 -11.26 -26.94
N VAL A 12 10.19 -11.80 -26.04
CA VAL A 12 10.35 -11.28 -24.65
C VAL A 12 10.84 -9.83 -24.69
N LYS A 13 11.85 -9.53 -25.52
CA LYS A 13 12.35 -8.16 -25.69
C LYS A 13 11.25 -7.23 -26.17
N ASP A 14 10.57 -7.56 -27.26
CA ASP A 14 9.49 -6.74 -27.83
C ASP A 14 8.36 -6.51 -26.82
N TYR A 15 7.99 -7.57 -26.07
CA TYR A 15 6.98 -7.49 -25.03
C TYR A 15 7.33 -6.47 -23.95
N LEU A 16 8.57 -6.52 -23.42
CA LEU A 16 9.00 -5.68 -22.31
C LEU A 16 9.37 -4.25 -22.73
N THR A 17 9.84 -4.04 -24.00
CA THR A 17 10.38 -2.75 -24.44
C THR A 17 9.47 -2.00 -25.41
N ILE A 18 8.51 -2.67 -26.04
CA ILE A 18 7.60 -2.07 -27.03
C ILE A 18 6.16 -2.22 -26.59
N TYR A 19 5.68 -3.46 -26.42
CA TYR A 19 4.25 -3.72 -26.15
C TYR A 19 3.79 -3.15 -24.82
N LEU A 20 4.47 -3.50 -23.71
CA LEU A 20 4.06 -3.01 -22.40
C LEU A 20 4.14 -1.49 -22.25
N PRO A 21 5.25 -0.80 -22.68
CA PRO A 21 5.33 0.66 -22.52
C PRO A 21 4.46 1.43 -23.53
N SER A 22 4.44 1.02 -24.81
CA SER A 22 3.90 1.85 -25.88
C SER A 22 2.48 1.48 -26.29
N GLN A 23 2.09 0.19 -26.22
CA GLN A 23 0.76 -0.26 -26.64
C GLN A 23 -0.19 -0.49 -25.45
N LYS A 24 0.36 -0.93 -24.32
CA LYS A 24 -0.40 -1.16 -23.09
C LYS A 24 -0.26 -0.03 -22.07
N GLU A 25 0.58 0.96 -22.37
CA GLU A 25 0.84 2.14 -21.53
C GLU A 25 1.13 1.80 -20.05
N CYS A 26 1.88 0.71 -19.83
CA CYS A 26 2.21 0.26 -18.49
C CYS A 26 3.23 1.19 -17.85
N SER A 27 3.04 1.47 -16.56
CA SER A 27 4.03 2.22 -15.77
C SER A 27 5.38 1.48 -15.67
N PRO A 28 6.51 2.19 -15.45
CA PRO A 28 7.82 1.56 -15.27
C PRO A 28 7.84 0.48 -14.19
N ASN A 29 7.13 0.70 -13.08
CA ASN A 29 7.00 -0.28 -11.99
C ASN A 29 6.24 -1.55 -12.43
N THR A 30 5.19 -1.37 -13.24
CA THR A 30 4.47 -2.51 -13.83
C THR A 30 5.39 -3.30 -14.75
N ILE A 31 6.14 -2.64 -15.64
CA ILE A 31 7.09 -3.28 -16.54
C ILE A 31 8.19 -4.02 -15.76
N LYS A 32 8.70 -3.41 -14.68
CA LYS A 32 9.65 -4.05 -13.76
C LYS A 32 9.07 -5.34 -13.18
N SER A 33 7.82 -5.32 -12.70
CA SER A 33 7.14 -6.51 -12.15
C SER A 33 6.98 -7.62 -13.20
N TYR A 34 6.65 -7.27 -14.44
CA TYR A 34 6.57 -8.23 -15.55
C TYR A 34 7.93 -8.85 -15.87
N ARG A 35 8.99 -8.04 -15.91
CA ARG A 35 10.37 -8.51 -16.10
C ARG A 35 10.80 -9.46 -15.00
N GLU A 36 10.54 -9.11 -13.75
CA GLU A 36 10.85 -9.95 -12.60
C GLU A 36 10.09 -11.27 -12.62
N GLY A 37 8.82 -11.28 -13.03
CA GLY A 37 8.03 -12.51 -13.16
C GLY A 37 8.58 -13.45 -14.23
N LEU A 38 8.98 -12.92 -15.39
CA LEU A 38 9.61 -13.71 -16.43
C LEU A 38 10.98 -14.23 -15.99
N ASN A 39 11.81 -13.38 -15.37
CA ASN A 39 13.11 -13.79 -14.85
C ASN A 39 12.99 -14.87 -13.76
N MET A 40 11.95 -14.80 -12.92
CA MET A 40 11.70 -15.80 -11.89
C MET A 40 11.40 -17.19 -12.50
N PHE A 41 10.66 -17.24 -13.62
CA PHE A 41 10.42 -18.47 -14.34
C PHE A 41 11.71 -19.02 -14.96
N LEU A 42 12.56 -18.15 -15.54
CA LEU A 42 13.87 -18.55 -16.05
C LEU A 42 14.79 -19.09 -14.95
N SER A 43 14.77 -18.46 -13.77
CA SER A 43 15.53 -18.93 -12.59
C SER A 43 15.05 -20.31 -12.13
N TYR A 44 13.73 -20.54 -12.10
CA TYR A 44 13.18 -21.86 -11.81
C TYR A 44 13.70 -22.93 -12.78
N LEU A 45 13.71 -22.66 -14.08
CA LEU A 45 14.21 -23.61 -15.08
C LEU A 45 15.72 -23.87 -14.90
N ALA A 46 16.48 -22.85 -14.52
CA ALA A 46 17.90 -22.99 -14.23
C ALA A 46 18.15 -23.83 -12.97
N ASP A 47 17.44 -23.55 -11.89
CA ASP A 47 17.63 -24.18 -10.58
C ASP A 47 17.14 -25.64 -10.59
N SER A 48 15.89 -25.85 -11.04
CA SER A 48 15.20 -27.13 -10.91
C SER A 48 15.40 -28.06 -12.11
N GLN A 49 15.59 -27.51 -13.31
CA GLN A 49 15.74 -28.28 -14.55
C GLN A 49 17.17 -28.28 -15.09
N LYS A 50 18.12 -27.60 -14.39
CA LYS A 50 19.53 -27.45 -14.80
C LYS A 50 19.68 -26.91 -16.24
N MET A 51 18.69 -26.14 -16.69
CA MET A 51 18.69 -25.55 -18.03
C MET A 51 19.47 -24.24 -18.03
N ARG A 52 20.32 -24.06 -19.04
CA ARG A 52 20.92 -22.76 -19.28
C ARG A 52 19.91 -21.81 -19.92
N ILE A 53 19.88 -20.54 -19.51
CA ILE A 53 18.90 -19.54 -19.99
C ILE A 53 18.78 -19.57 -21.53
N TYR A 54 19.88 -19.60 -22.26
CA TYR A 54 19.89 -19.63 -23.74
C TYR A 54 19.28 -20.89 -24.39
N GLN A 55 18.98 -21.93 -23.59
CA GLN A 55 18.33 -23.17 -24.05
C GLN A 55 16.80 -23.10 -23.92
N VAL A 56 16.29 -22.15 -23.16
CA VAL A 56 14.85 -21.97 -22.94
C VAL A 56 14.17 -21.43 -24.19
N GLY A 57 12.96 -21.88 -24.47
CA GLY A 57 12.14 -21.42 -25.56
C GLY A 57 10.65 -21.63 -25.29
N PHE A 58 9.80 -21.40 -26.29
CA PHE A 58 8.35 -21.60 -26.16
C PHE A 58 7.96 -23.01 -25.75
N LYS A 59 8.69 -24.03 -26.20
CA LYS A 59 8.47 -25.44 -25.82
C LYS A 59 8.55 -25.69 -24.30
N ASP A 60 9.12 -24.76 -23.56
CA ASP A 60 9.29 -24.85 -22.12
C ASP A 60 8.13 -24.16 -21.35
N MET A 61 7.26 -23.43 -22.08
CA MET A 61 6.08 -22.76 -21.55
C MET A 61 4.86 -23.70 -21.54
N VAL A 62 4.98 -24.86 -20.89
CA VAL A 62 3.93 -25.88 -20.83
C VAL A 62 3.30 -25.95 -19.45
N PRO A 63 2.01 -26.40 -19.33
CA PRO A 63 1.29 -26.47 -18.08
C PRO A 63 1.99 -27.23 -16.96
N GLU A 64 2.60 -28.35 -17.28
CA GLU A 64 3.35 -29.16 -16.30
C GLU A 64 4.48 -28.37 -15.63
N ARG A 65 5.30 -27.67 -16.43
CA ARG A 65 6.38 -26.84 -15.90
C ARG A 65 5.85 -25.66 -15.10
N MET A 66 4.70 -25.11 -15.50
CA MET A 66 4.06 -24.03 -14.74
C MET A 66 3.56 -24.50 -13.39
N VAL A 67 2.93 -25.68 -13.31
CA VAL A 67 2.52 -26.29 -12.04
C VAL A 67 3.74 -26.50 -11.13
N ASN A 68 4.83 -27.05 -11.66
CA ASN A 68 6.07 -27.25 -10.92
C ASN A 68 6.72 -25.91 -10.49
N PHE A 69 6.63 -24.88 -11.33
CA PHE A 69 7.07 -23.52 -10.99
C PHE A 69 6.29 -22.95 -9.80
N THR A 70 4.95 -23.15 -9.76
CA THR A 70 4.15 -22.69 -8.61
C THR A 70 4.53 -23.39 -7.31
N LYS A 71 4.86 -24.69 -7.35
CA LYS A 71 5.39 -25.44 -6.19
C LYS A 71 6.74 -24.90 -5.77
N TRP A 72 7.67 -24.71 -6.72
CA TRP A 72 9.00 -24.16 -6.45
C TRP A 72 8.92 -22.76 -5.81
N LEU A 73 7.98 -21.90 -6.26
CA LEU A 73 7.75 -20.59 -5.64
C LEU A 73 7.31 -20.71 -4.18
N ALA A 74 6.45 -21.67 -3.86
CA ALA A 74 5.98 -21.90 -2.50
C ALA A 74 7.10 -22.46 -1.60
N GLU A 75 7.81 -23.49 -2.07
CA GLU A 75 8.74 -24.28 -1.27
C GLU A 75 10.13 -23.61 -1.17
N ASN A 76 10.68 -23.15 -2.30
CA ASN A 76 12.04 -22.62 -2.35
C ASN A 76 12.12 -21.10 -2.19
N ARG A 77 11.02 -20.37 -2.47
CA ARG A 77 10.97 -18.91 -2.37
C ARG A 77 10.00 -18.42 -1.31
N GLN A 78 9.30 -19.33 -0.63
CA GLN A 78 8.31 -19.04 0.44
C GLN A 78 7.28 -17.97 0.01
N CYS A 79 6.89 -17.99 -1.28
CA CYS A 79 5.93 -17.05 -1.83
C CYS A 79 4.50 -17.40 -1.37
N GLY A 80 3.76 -16.42 -0.89
CA GLY A 80 2.33 -16.55 -0.63
C GLY A 80 1.50 -16.66 -1.93
N ASN A 81 0.26 -17.16 -1.81
CA ASN A 81 -0.63 -17.42 -2.95
C ASN A 81 -0.88 -16.19 -3.83
N ASN A 82 -0.95 -14.98 -3.26
CA ASN A 82 -1.08 -13.74 -4.04
C ASN A 82 0.09 -13.53 -4.99
N THR A 83 1.33 -13.74 -4.51
CA THR A 83 2.54 -13.61 -5.32
C THR A 83 2.58 -14.68 -6.40
N ILE A 84 2.23 -15.94 -6.06
CA ILE A 84 2.16 -17.03 -7.03
C ILE A 84 1.16 -16.71 -8.14
N ASN A 85 -0.05 -16.24 -7.78
CA ASN A 85 -1.08 -15.85 -8.74
C ASN A 85 -0.61 -14.69 -9.63
N GLN A 86 0.10 -13.72 -9.09
CA GLN A 86 0.69 -12.65 -9.87
C GLN A 86 1.70 -13.20 -10.91
N ARG A 87 2.54 -14.16 -10.54
CA ARG A 87 3.51 -14.79 -11.47
C ARG A 87 2.79 -15.58 -12.58
N ILE A 88 1.72 -16.31 -12.23
CA ILE A 88 0.85 -16.97 -13.22
C ILE A 88 0.27 -15.95 -14.20
N ALA A 89 -0.29 -14.85 -13.69
CA ALA A 89 -0.90 -13.81 -14.51
C ALA A 89 0.11 -13.16 -15.47
N ILE A 90 1.37 -12.94 -15.02
CA ILE A 90 2.45 -12.39 -15.85
C ILE A 90 2.77 -13.33 -17.03
N ILE A 91 2.96 -14.62 -16.76
CA ILE A 91 3.26 -15.62 -17.81
C ILE A 91 2.10 -15.72 -18.81
N ARG A 92 0.85 -15.75 -18.31
CA ARG A 92 -0.34 -15.75 -19.17
C ARG A 92 -0.44 -14.51 -20.05
N SER A 93 -0.14 -13.34 -19.50
CA SER A 93 -0.14 -12.08 -20.25
C SER A 93 0.92 -12.06 -21.36
N PHE A 94 2.10 -12.61 -21.10
CA PHE A 94 3.14 -12.79 -22.10
C PHE A 94 2.70 -13.75 -23.20
N LEU A 95 2.16 -14.92 -22.85
CA LEU A 95 1.68 -15.90 -23.82
C LEU A 95 0.47 -15.40 -24.63
N LYS A 96 -0.43 -14.61 -24.02
CA LYS A 96 -1.51 -13.92 -24.73
C LYS A 96 -0.98 -12.98 -25.83
N TYR A 97 0.01 -12.16 -25.49
CA TYR A 97 0.68 -11.30 -26.46
C TYR A 97 1.33 -12.10 -27.58
N THR A 98 2.02 -13.19 -27.22
CA THR A 98 2.69 -14.07 -28.16
C THR A 98 1.70 -14.74 -29.13
N GLY A 99 0.62 -15.30 -28.60
CA GLY A 99 -0.41 -15.98 -29.42
C GLY A 99 -1.15 -15.03 -30.36
N ALA A 100 -1.36 -13.76 -29.93
CA ALA A 100 -1.96 -12.75 -30.80
C ALA A 100 -1.01 -12.35 -31.96
N ARG A 101 0.29 -12.37 -31.73
CA ARG A 101 1.30 -12.00 -32.73
C ARG A 101 1.70 -13.19 -33.63
N PHE A 102 1.69 -14.41 -33.10
CA PHE A 102 2.09 -15.63 -33.75
C PHE A 102 1.00 -16.70 -33.51
N PRO A 103 0.06 -16.87 -34.43
CA PRO A 103 -1.06 -17.81 -34.26
C PRO A 103 -0.64 -19.26 -33.99
N ASP A 104 0.49 -19.70 -34.53
CA ASP A 104 1.12 -21.01 -34.29
C ASP A 104 1.48 -21.24 -32.81
N LEU A 105 1.68 -20.18 -32.04
CA LEU A 105 2.02 -20.23 -30.62
C LEU A 105 0.82 -20.01 -29.69
N ASN A 106 -0.39 -19.77 -30.22
CA ASN A 106 -1.57 -19.52 -29.40
C ASN A 106 -1.96 -20.74 -28.53
N ALA A 107 -1.62 -21.94 -28.94
CA ALA A 107 -1.86 -23.15 -28.17
C ALA A 107 -1.25 -23.10 -26.76
N TYR A 108 -0.05 -22.49 -26.60
CA TYR A 108 0.59 -22.31 -25.29
C TYR A 108 -0.24 -21.42 -24.36
N TYR A 109 -0.83 -20.35 -24.89
CA TYR A 109 -1.71 -19.49 -24.11
C TYR A 109 -2.97 -20.23 -23.66
N VAL A 110 -3.64 -20.92 -24.58
CA VAL A 110 -4.88 -21.68 -24.29
C VAL A 110 -4.63 -22.75 -23.22
N GLN A 111 -3.56 -23.52 -23.35
CA GLN A 111 -3.18 -24.51 -22.34
C GLN A 111 -2.84 -23.90 -21.00
N MET A 112 -2.15 -22.76 -20.99
CA MET A 112 -1.78 -22.06 -19.75
C MET A 112 -3.00 -21.50 -19.00
N GLN A 113 -4.10 -21.21 -19.68
CA GLN A 113 -5.34 -20.76 -19.02
C GLN A 113 -6.00 -21.85 -18.16
N GLN A 114 -5.72 -23.12 -18.42
CA GLN A 114 -6.29 -24.24 -17.66
C GLN A 114 -5.71 -24.35 -16.24
N ILE A 115 -4.58 -23.70 -15.95
CA ILE A 115 -3.97 -23.73 -14.62
C ILE A 115 -4.79 -22.82 -13.69
N PRO A 116 -5.45 -23.31 -12.64
CA PRO A 116 -6.23 -22.44 -11.75
C PRO A 116 -5.33 -21.52 -10.94
N PHE A 117 -5.84 -20.35 -10.59
CA PHE A 117 -5.23 -19.53 -9.56
C PHE A 117 -5.35 -20.23 -8.20
N LYS A 118 -4.33 -20.03 -7.35
CA LYS A 118 -4.35 -20.50 -5.96
C LYS A 118 -5.43 -19.75 -5.19
N LYS A 119 -6.19 -20.48 -4.36
CA LYS A 119 -7.16 -19.87 -3.45
C LYS A 119 -6.42 -18.93 -2.49
N VAL A 120 -6.88 -17.71 -2.41
CA VAL A 120 -6.37 -16.70 -1.47
C VAL A 120 -7.42 -16.54 -0.39
N GLU A 121 -7.04 -16.80 0.85
CA GLU A 121 -7.87 -16.43 1.98
C GLU A 121 -7.81 -14.89 2.09
N GLN A 122 -8.97 -14.26 2.07
CA GLN A 122 -9.05 -12.84 2.35
C GLN A 122 -8.91 -12.66 3.86
N ASP A 123 -7.70 -12.36 4.31
CA ASP A 123 -7.53 -11.84 5.65
C ASP A 123 -8.13 -10.42 5.66
N LEU A 124 -9.25 -10.30 6.35
CA LEU A 124 -9.96 -9.03 6.49
C LEU A 124 -9.34 -8.15 7.59
N THR A 125 -8.30 -8.63 8.25
CA THR A 125 -7.54 -7.84 9.21
C THR A 125 -6.69 -6.81 8.47
N ILE A 126 -6.82 -5.57 8.87
CA ILE A 126 -6.01 -4.46 8.33
C ILE A 126 -5.16 -3.94 9.45
N ASP A 127 -3.86 -3.94 9.24
CA ASP A 127 -2.94 -3.29 10.15
C ASP A 127 -3.10 -1.76 10.04
N PHE A 128 -3.41 -1.14 11.16
CA PHE A 128 -3.49 0.31 11.32
C PHE A 128 -2.97 0.73 12.69
N PHE A 129 -2.63 1.99 12.83
CA PHE A 129 -2.20 2.54 14.12
C PHE A 129 -3.41 2.95 14.96
N SER A 130 -3.37 2.65 16.25
CA SER A 130 -4.18 3.40 17.22
C SER A 130 -3.72 4.87 17.27
N GLU A 131 -4.56 5.75 17.82
CA GLU A 131 -4.18 7.17 17.99
C GLU A 131 -2.89 7.29 18.83
N ALA A 132 -2.74 6.45 19.87
CA ALA A 132 -1.55 6.40 20.73
C ALA A 132 -0.28 5.92 19.98
N ALA A 133 -0.40 4.86 19.19
CA ALA A 133 0.72 4.35 18.39
C ALA A 133 1.16 5.36 17.33
N LEU A 134 0.21 6.00 16.65
CA LEU A 134 0.48 7.05 15.68
C LEU A 134 1.23 8.23 16.33
N GLU A 135 0.74 8.71 17.46
CA GLU A 135 1.38 9.80 18.21
C GLU A 135 2.80 9.44 18.64
N ALA A 136 3.00 8.21 19.14
CA ALA A 136 4.30 7.70 19.52
C ALA A 136 5.30 7.70 18.34
N ILE A 137 4.87 7.30 17.14
CA ILE A 137 5.71 7.30 15.93
C ILE A 137 6.00 8.73 15.46
N LEU A 138 5.00 9.62 15.44
CA LEU A 138 5.16 11.01 15.00
C LEU A 138 6.09 11.83 15.91
N LYS A 139 6.27 11.44 17.17
CA LYS A 139 7.21 12.07 18.12
C LYS A 139 8.67 11.65 17.97
N GLN A 140 8.97 10.60 17.17
CA GLN A 140 10.35 10.08 17.06
C GLN A 140 11.29 10.97 16.23
N PRO A 141 10.86 11.59 15.12
CA PRO A 141 11.75 12.44 14.34
C PRO A 141 12.22 13.65 15.14
N ASN A 142 13.53 13.83 15.27
CA ASN A 142 14.07 15.02 15.94
C ASN A 142 13.96 16.27 15.03
N PRO A 143 13.08 17.24 15.34
CA PRO A 143 12.85 18.40 14.48
C PRO A 143 14.04 19.36 14.40
N GLN A 144 15.01 19.28 15.32
CA GLN A 144 16.21 20.11 15.29
C GLN A 144 17.19 19.69 14.19
N LYS A 145 17.17 18.40 13.81
CA LYS A 145 17.96 17.87 12.68
C LYS A 145 17.22 18.09 11.36
N LYS A 146 17.94 18.50 10.29
CA LYS A 146 17.32 18.65 8.95
C LYS A 146 16.59 17.37 8.51
N THR A 147 17.25 16.21 8.62
CA THR A 147 16.64 14.92 8.27
C THR A 147 15.42 14.60 9.12
N GLY A 148 15.46 14.87 10.42
CA GLY A 148 14.33 14.65 11.32
C GLY A 148 13.14 15.56 11.00
N HIS A 149 13.38 16.84 10.71
CA HIS A 149 12.33 17.78 10.32
C HIS A 149 11.66 17.34 9.00
N ARG A 150 12.46 16.91 7.99
CA ARG A 150 11.94 16.37 6.75
C ARG A 150 11.08 15.11 6.99
N ASN A 151 11.60 14.19 7.78
CA ASN A 151 10.89 12.93 8.04
C ASN A 151 9.60 13.16 8.82
N MET A 152 9.61 14.05 9.81
CA MET A 152 8.41 14.44 10.56
C MET A 152 7.33 15.01 9.62
N PHE A 153 7.69 15.95 8.76
CA PHE A 153 6.74 16.55 7.82
C PHE A 153 6.21 15.51 6.82
N LEU A 154 7.07 14.61 6.33
CA LEU A 154 6.64 13.52 5.44
C LEU A 154 5.61 12.60 6.11
N LEU A 155 5.84 12.19 7.36
CA LEU A 155 4.89 11.34 8.10
C LEU A 155 3.56 12.06 8.37
N ILE A 156 3.60 13.36 8.68
CA ILE A 156 2.40 14.20 8.85
C ILE A 156 1.59 14.22 7.55
N VAL A 157 2.24 14.48 6.41
CA VAL A 157 1.56 14.51 5.09
C VAL A 157 1.00 13.15 4.73
N LEU A 158 1.74 12.05 4.96
CA LEU A 158 1.26 10.68 4.74
C LEU A 158 -0.04 10.40 5.50
N TYR A 159 -0.07 10.75 6.78
CA TYR A 159 -1.25 10.52 7.60
C TYR A 159 -2.40 11.44 7.22
N ASP A 160 -2.15 12.75 7.17
CA ASP A 160 -3.23 13.72 6.99
C ASP A 160 -3.90 13.62 5.62
N SER A 161 -3.11 13.44 4.54
CA SER A 161 -3.63 13.27 3.20
C SER A 161 -4.18 11.86 2.93
N GLY A 162 -3.71 10.83 3.63
CA GLY A 162 -3.98 9.43 3.32
C GLY A 162 -3.49 9.00 1.92
N ALA A 163 -2.61 9.78 1.29
CA ALA A 163 -2.08 9.47 -0.04
C ALA A 163 -1.13 8.26 -0.01
N ARG A 164 -0.89 7.65 -1.18
CA ARG A 164 0.10 6.58 -1.31
C ARG A 164 1.50 7.16 -1.21
N ILE A 165 2.46 6.38 -0.68
CA ILE A 165 3.83 6.86 -0.48
C ILE A 165 4.44 7.46 -1.75
N HIS A 166 4.32 6.80 -2.90
CA HIS A 166 4.84 7.32 -4.16
C HIS A 166 4.16 8.62 -4.60
N GLU A 167 2.85 8.83 -4.30
CA GLU A 167 2.15 10.07 -4.56
C GLU A 167 2.73 11.20 -3.70
N VAL A 168 2.97 10.95 -2.41
CA VAL A 168 3.57 11.92 -1.48
C VAL A 168 5.00 12.28 -1.88
N LEU A 169 5.83 11.31 -2.24
CA LEU A 169 7.21 11.55 -2.63
C LEU A 169 7.35 12.35 -3.92
N ASN A 170 6.34 12.31 -4.80
CA ASN A 170 6.31 13.08 -6.04
C ASN A 170 5.61 14.44 -5.92
N LEU A 171 5.16 14.83 -4.71
CA LEU A 171 4.57 16.15 -4.49
C LEU A 171 5.56 17.27 -4.79
N LYS A 172 5.05 18.29 -5.42
CA LYS A 172 5.73 19.54 -5.71
C LYS A 172 5.25 20.63 -4.77
N PRO A 173 6.02 21.70 -4.54
CA PRO A 173 5.57 22.80 -3.70
C PRO A 173 4.28 23.46 -4.22
N THR A 174 4.08 23.47 -5.54
CA THR A 174 2.88 23.99 -6.20
C THR A 174 1.61 23.17 -5.94
N ASP A 175 1.74 21.94 -5.46
CA ASP A 175 0.61 21.06 -5.14
C ASP A 175 -0.03 21.41 -3.79
N PHE A 176 0.66 22.17 -2.94
CA PHE A 176 0.13 22.68 -1.67
C PHE A 176 -0.59 24.01 -1.95
N VAL A 177 -1.90 24.01 -1.85
CA VAL A 177 -2.74 25.13 -2.23
C VAL A 177 -3.48 25.66 -1.01
N THR A 178 -3.40 26.98 -0.82
CA THR A 178 -4.19 27.70 0.16
C THR A 178 -5.04 28.71 -0.61
N THR A 179 -6.26 28.31 -0.98
CA THR A 179 -7.24 29.19 -1.64
C THR A 179 -8.54 29.15 -0.86
N GLY A 180 -9.03 30.33 -0.48
CA GLY A 180 -10.29 30.46 0.25
C GLY A 180 -10.19 29.98 1.70
N LYS A 181 -11.18 29.17 2.14
CA LYS A 181 -11.39 28.77 3.53
C LYS A 181 -10.70 27.45 3.92
N ALA A 182 -10.10 26.72 3.00
CA ALA A 182 -9.53 25.39 3.28
C ALA A 182 -8.23 25.14 2.50
N SER A 183 -7.21 24.70 3.23
CA SER A 183 -5.94 24.23 2.64
C SER A 183 -6.11 22.81 2.07
N HIS A 184 -5.51 22.54 0.91
CA HIS A 184 -5.56 21.22 0.30
C HIS A 184 -4.30 20.88 -0.48
N ILE A 185 -4.10 19.59 -0.74
CA ILE A 185 -3.02 19.07 -1.59
C ILE A 185 -3.62 18.50 -2.87
N VAL A 186 -3.04 18.86 -4.01
CA VAL A 186 -3.36 18.25 -5.30
C VAL A 186 -2.53 17.00 -5.47
N ILE A 187 -3.17 15.84 -5.49
CA ILE A 187 -2.51 14.54 -5.62
C ILE A 187 -2.62 14.04 -7.06
N HIS A 188 -1.49 13.73 -7.66
CA HIS A 188 -1.38 13.16 -9.01
C HIS A 188 -1.32 11.64 -8.94
N GLY A 189 -2.41 10.97 -9.33
CA GLY A 189 -2.55 9.52 -9.27
C GLY A 189 -2.23 8.82 -10.60
N LYS A 190 -2.42 7.50 -10.62
CA LYS A 190 -2.21 6.65 -11.81
C LYS A 190 -3.16 7.06 -12.95
N GLY A 191 -2.65 7.11 -14.19
CA GLY A 191 -3.45 7.44 -15.38
C GLY A 191 -3.79 8.93 -15.48
N ASN A 192 -2.91 9.79 -14.97
CA ASN A 192 -3.09 11.25 -15.00
C ASN A 192 -4.36 11.77 -14.28
N LYS A 193 -4.91 10.96 -13.38
CA LYS A 193 -6.05 11.38 -12.55
C LYS A 193 -5.53 12.23 -11.41
N THR A 194 -6.09 13.40 -11.25
CA THR A 194 -5.81 14.29 -10.13
C THR A 194 -6.98 14.30 -9.15
N ARG A 195 -6.67 14.45 -7.87
CA ARG A 195 -7.66 14.70 -6.82
C ARG A 195 -7.17 15.76 -5.85
N SER A 196 -8.07 16.56 -5.35
CA SER A 196 -7.81 17.55 -4.32
C SER A 196 -8.16 16.94 -2.96
N VAL A 197 -7.19 16.92 -2.06
CA VAL A 197 -7.33 16.32 -0.72
C VAL A 197 -7.21 17.43 0.31
N PRO A 198 -8.28 17.76 1.06
CA PRO A 198 -8.19 18.72 2.16
C PRO A 198 -7.19 18.26 3.20
N ILE A 199 -6.42 19.19 3.74
CA ILE A 199 -5.47 18.96 4.84
C ILE A 199 -5.74 19.91 5.99
N MET A 200 -5.30 19.52 7.17
CA MET A 200 -5.41 20.36 8.36
C MET A 200 -4.50 21.59 8.26
N ASP A 201 -4.94 22.72 8.84
CA ASP A 201 -4.18 23.96 8.85
C ASP A 201 -2.78 23.78 9.43
N LYS A 202 -2.66 22.94 10.46
CA LYS A 202 -1.38 22.60 11.06
C LYS A 202 -0.42 21.89 10.10
N THR A 203 -0.94 21.10 9.17
CA THR A 203 -0.12 20.48 8.12
C THR A 203 0.43 21.53 7.16
N MET A 204 -0.36 22.55 6.84
CA MET A 204 0.10 23.69 6.03
C MET A 204 1.15 24.54 6.78
N GLU A 205 0.99 24.76 8.09
CA GLU A 205 2.02 25.41 8.91
C GLU A 205 3.35 24.67 8.86
N HIS A 206 3.30 23.34 8.98
CA HIS A 206 4.48 22.48 8.81
C HIS A 206 5.10 22.61 7.42
N PHE A 207 4.29 22.70 6.36
CA PHE A 207 4.76 22.93 5.00
C PHE A 207 5.51 24.23 4.88
N ILE A 208 4.95 25.33 5.38
CA ILE A 208 5.59 26.68 5.36
C ILE A 208 6.91 26.65 6.13
N ALA A 209 6.94 26.08 7.33
CA ALA A 209 8.16 25.94 8.11
C ALA A 209 9.22 25.10 7.41
N TYR A 210 8.79 24.02 6.75
CA TYR A 210 9.64 23.12 5.99
C TYR A 210 10.25 23.82 4.77
N THR A 211 9.44 24.50 3.96
CA THR A 211 9.91 25.21 2.76
C THR A 211 10.91 26.30 3.10
N LYS A 212 10.67 27.04 4.19
CA LYS A 212 11.61 28.05 4.71
C LYS A 212 12.95 27.42 5.12
N ARG A 213 12.90 26.31 5.85
CA ARG A 213 14.12 25.65 6.37
C ARG A 213 14.99 25.02 5.27
N PHE A 214 14.35 24.49 4.21
CA PHE A 214 15.03 23.82 3.11
C PHE A 214 15.24 24.74 1.90
N GLU A 215 14.90 26.01 2.02
CA GLU A 215 15.02 27.03 0.96
C GLU A 215 14.33 26.54 -0.35
N ILE A 216 13.10 26.03 -0.20
CA ILE A 216 12.31 25.52 -1.31
C ILE A 216 11.53 26.69 -1.91
N LYS A 217 11.72 26.94 -3.21
CA LYS A 217 10.92 27.91 -3.96
C LYS A 217 9.53 27.34 -4.23
N ILE A 218 8.49 27.93 -3.65
CA ILE A 218 7.11 27.46 -3.72
C ILE A 218 6.61 27.39 -5.18
N ASN A 219 7.07 28.29 -6.03
CA ASN A 219 6.64 28.39 -7.44
C ASN A 219 7.50 27.53 -8.39
N ASP A 220 8.39 26.67 -7.90
CA ASP A 220 9.19 25.79 -8.75
C ASP A 220 8.42 24.49 -9.05
N PRO A 221 7.93 24.29 -10.28
CA PRO A 221 7.13 23.10 -10.63
C PRO A 221 7.98 21.83 -10.78
N ASN A 222 9.32 21.96 -10.79
CA ASN A 222 10.23 20.84 -11.03
C ASN A 222 10.88 20.30 -9.76
N LEU A 223 10.80 21.04 -8.66
CA LEU A 223 11.45 20.67 -7.41
C LEU A 223 10.55 19.72 -6.60
N PRO A 224 11.01 18.51 -6.24
CA PRO A 224 10.25 17.67 -5.31
C PRO A 224 10.26 18.27 -3.91
N VAL A 225 9.15 18.15 -3.18
CA VAL A 225 9.08 18.56 -1.76
C VAL A 225 9.99 17.67 -0.92
N PHE A 226 9.93 16.37 -1.13
CA PHE A 226 10.73 15.40 -0.37
C PHE A 226 11.90 14.90 -1.21
N PHE A 227 13.11 15.31 -0.84
CA PHE A 227 14.31 15.00 -1.61
C PHE A 227 15.46 14.51 -0.72
N THR A 228 16.39 13.83 -1.37
CA THR A 228 17.73 13.52 -0.88
C THR A 228 18.75 14.28 -1.72
N THR A 229 19.90 14.64 -1.13
CA THR A 229 20.98 15.29 -1.86
C THR A 229 22.11 14.31 -2.07
N SER A 230 22.52 14.10 -3.31
CA SER A 230 23.69 13.31 -3.69
C SER A 230 24.51 14.10 -4.70
N HIS A 231 25.82 14.21 -4.49
CA HIS A 231 26.73 14.98 -5.32
C HIS A 231 26.24 16.43 -5.60
N GLY A 232 25.66 17.07 -4.60
CA GLY A 232 25.12 18.44 -4.72
C GLY A 232 23.78 18.56 -5.46
N GLN A 233 23.24 17.47 -6.01
CA GLN A 233 21.96 17.45 -6.72
C GLN A 233 20.82 16.93 -5.84
N ARG A 234 19.63 17.49 -6.00
CA ARG A 234 18.41 17.03 -5.34
C ARG A 234 17.73 15.95 -6.16
N HIS A 235 17.44 14.85 -5.53
CA HIS A 235 16.73 13.72 -6.12
C HIS A 235 15.49 13.40 -5.31
N VAL A 236 14.41 12.98 -5.95
CA VAL A 236 13.21 12.47 -5.26
C VAL A 236 13.64 11.37 -4.27
N MET A 237 13.13 11.43 -3.06
CA MET A 237 13.42 10.41 -2.05
C MET A 237 12.84 9.07 -2.49
N SER A 238 13.57 7.96 -2.31
CA SER A 238 13.07 6.62 -2.60
C SER A 238 12.16 6.09 -1.50
N GLU A 239 11.24 5.19 -1.85
CA GLU A 239 10.39 4.48 -0.89
C GLU A 239 11.23 3.65 0.09
N ASP A 240 12.35 3.07 -0.36
CA ASP A 240 13.27 2.31 0.49
C ASP A 240 13.88 3.19 1.60
N ASN A 241 14.24 4.44 1.29
CA ASN A 241 14.71 5.38 2.31
C ASN A 241 13.64 5.67 3.36
N VAL A 242 12.36 5.76 2.94
CA VAL A 242 11.25 5.94 3.87
C VAL A 242 11.07 4.70 4.74
N ALA A 243 11.11 3.51 4.17
CA ALA A 243 11.00 2.26 4.91
C ALA A 243 12.10 2.11 5.98
N LEU A 244 13.34 2.49 5.65
CA LEU A 244 14.47 2.43 6.59
C LEU A 244 14.26 3.31 7.82
N PHE A 245 13.99 4.61 7.65
CA PHE A 245 13.83 5.47 8.82
C PHE A 245 12.51 5.22 9.56
N LEU A 246 11.45 4.79 8.85
CA LEU A 246 10.19 4.44 9.47
C LEU A 246 10.33 3.24 10.40
N ASN A 247 11.09 2.23 9.99
CA ASN A 247 11.41 1.08 10.82
C ASN A 247 12.20 1.48 12.09
N ASP A 248 13.19 2.37 11.97
CA ASP A 248 13.93 2.91 13.12
C ASP A 248 12.98 3.65 14.08
N TYR A 249 12.10 4.50 13.57
CA TYR A 249 11.11 5.21 14.39
C TYR A 249 10.09 4.28 15.03
N ALA A 250 9.61 3.26 14.30
CA ALA A 250 8.69 2.28 14.84
C ALA A 250 9.31 1.50 16.02
N ASN A 251 10.55 1.04 15.85
CA ASN A 251 11.28 0.34 16.92
C ASN A 251 11.46 1.22 18.17
N LYS A 252 11.79 2.49 18.01
CA LYS A 252 11.90 3.45 19.12
C LYS A 252 10.55 3.73 19.76
N ALA A 253 9.51 3.93 18.95
CA ALA A 253 8.15 4.18 19.44
C ALA A 253 7.59 2.97 20.21
N LYS A 254 7.92 1.75 19.80
CA LYS A 254 7.49 0.51 20.48
C LYS A 254 8.04 0.40 21.90
N MET A 255 9.21 1.00 22.20
CA MET A 255 9.75 1.02 23.56
C MET A 255 8.93 1.86 24.53
N ILE A 256 8.10 2.79 24.02
CA ILE A 256 7.28 3.70 24.84
C ILE A 256 5.77 3.48 24.65
N CYS A 257 5.35 2.74 23.64
CA CYS A 257 3.96 2.42 23.34
C CYS A 257 3.86 0.99 22.78
N SER A 258 3.31 0.07 23.58
CA SER A 258 3.17 -1.36 23.21
C SER A 258 2.17 -1.60 22.07
N GLU A 259 1.31 -0.60 21.76
CA GLU A 259 0.35 -0.68 20.66
C GLU A 259 0.97 -0.47 19.27
N VAL A 260 2.26 -0.10 19.21
CA VAL A 260 2.97 0.04 17.92
C VAL A 260 3.18 -1.35 17.32
N PRO A 261 2.68 -1.61 16.09
CA PRO A 261 2.82 -2.90 15.42
C PRO A 261 4.27 -3.30 15.16
N ASP A 262 4.52 -4.63 15.02
CA ASP A 262 5.86 -5.15 14.73
C ASP A 262 6.38 -4.73 13.35
N ASN A 263 5.50 -4.73 12.36
CA ASN A 263 5.83 -4.38 10.98
C ASN A 263 5.12 -3.08 10.60
N VAL A 264 5.85 -1.99 10.56
CA VAL A 264 5.29 -0.68 10.21
C VAL A 264 5.61 -0.33 8.75
N THR A 265 4.57 -0.01 7.99
CA THR A 265 4.69 0.36 6.58
C THR A 265 4.05 1.71 6.29
N PRO A 266 4.48 2.43 5.24
CA PRO A 266 3.81 3.68 4.83
C PRO A 266 2.31 3.51 4.52
N HIS A 267 1.88 2.34 4.07
CA HIS A 267 0.46 2.06 3.80
C HIS A 267 -0.41 2.10 5.06
N MET A 268 0.16 1.78 6.22
CA MET A 268 -0.56 1.83 7.50
C MET A 268 -0.99 3.25 7.85
N PHE A 269 -0.25 4.30 7.47
CA PHE A 269 -0.71 5.69 7.66
C PHE A 269 -2.01 5.96 6.92
N ARG A 270 -2.12 5.47 5.69
CA ARG A 270 -3.33 5.59 4.87
C ARG A 270 -4.49 4.78 5.46
N HIS A 271 -4.24 3.55 5.90
CA HIS A 271 -5.25 2.72 6.55
C HIS A 271 -5.73 3.35 7.86
N SER A 272 -4.79 3.86 8.67
CA SER A 272 -5.11 4.55 9.92
C SER A 272 -5.95 5.79 9.68
N ARG A 273 -5.59 6.63 8.69
CA ARG A 273 -6.40 7.81 8.36
C ARG A 273 -7.81 7.43 7.95
N ALA A 274 -7.96 6.41 7.10
CA ALA A 274 -9.27 5.94 6.67
C ALA A 274 -10.13 5.42 7.84
N ILE A 275 -9.55 4.59 8.70
CA ILE A 275 -10.24 4.02 9.87
C ILE A 275 -10.58 5.12 10.88
N HIS A 276 -9.66 6.04 11.16
CA HIS A 276 -9.92 7.15 12.09
C HIS A 276 -11.04 8.08 11.59
N LEU A 277 -11.07 8.38 10.29
CA LEU A 277 -12.17 9.14 9.68
C LEU A 277 -13.49 8.37 9.75
N TYR A 278 -13.48 7.08 9.45
CA TYR A 278 -14.65 6.21 9.53
C TYR A 278 -15.20 6.14 10.95
N ARG A 279 -14.33 5.98 11.95
CA ARG A 279 -14.70 5.98 13.38
C ARG A 279 -15.29 7.31 13.86
N LYS A 280 -14.92 8.42 13.22
CA LYS A 280 -15.52 9.75 13.49
C LYS A 280 -16.80 9.98 12.68
N GLY A 281 -17.34 8.96 11.98
CA GLY A 281 -18.62 9.04 11.28
C GLY A 281 -18.53 9.58 9.85
N VAL A 282 -17.34 9.75 9.28
CA VAL A 282 -17.22 10.17 7.88
C VAL A 282 -17.71 9.04 6.95
N PRO A 283 -18.65 9.32 6.04
CA PRO A 283 -19.18 8.31 5.12
C PRO A 283 -18.10 7.64 4.26
N LEU A 284 -18.20 6.32 4.07
CA LEU A 284 -17.22 5.55 3.29
C LEU A 284 -17.05 6.05 1.85
N VAL A 285 -18.10 6.60 1.26
CA VAL A 285 -18.05 7.20 -0.09
C VAL A 285 -17.07 8.37 -0.12
N LEU A 286 -17.14 9.27 0.87
CA LEU A 286 -16.21 10.41 0.98
C LEU A 286 -14.79 9.95 1.28
N ILE A 287 -14.62 8.93 2.11
CA ILE A 287 -13.29 8.32 2.35
C ILE A 287 -12.73 7.70 1.07
N SER A 288 -13.56 7.03 0.28
CA SER A 288 -13.17 6.44 -1.02
C SER A 288 -12.69 7.50 -2.02
N GLU A 289 -13.43 8.61 -2.12
CA GLU A 289 -13.06 9.76 -2.94
C GLU A 289 -11.75 10.41 -2.47
N TRP A 290 -11.64 10.67 -1.16
CA TRP A 290 -10.43 11.19 -0.51
C TRP A 290 -9.19 10.35 -0.85
N LEU A 291 -9.31 9.03 -0.68
CA LEU A 291 -8.23 8.10 -0.95
C LEU A 291 -7.97 7.90 -2.45
N GLY A 292 -8.90 8.27 -3.32
CA GLY A 292 -8.83 8.04 -4.78
C GLY A 292 -8.89 6.54 -5.11
N HIS A 293 -9.82 5.81 -4.50
CA HIS A 293 -10.13 4.45 -4.88
C HIS A 293 -11.03 4.44 -6.12
N SER A 294 -10.64 3.67 -7.13
CA SER A 294 -11.43 3.51 -8.35
C SER A 294 -12.67 2.63 -8.14
N ASN A 295 -12.67 1.81 -7.08
CA ASN A 295 -13.78 0.95 -6.70
C ASN A 295 -14.05 1.10 -5.19
N LEU A 296 -15.30 1.32 -4.82
CA LEU A 296 -15.73 1.45 -3.43
C LEU A 296 -15.45 0.18 -2.61
N GLU A 297 -15.47 -1.01 -3.24
CA GLU A 297 -15.12 -2.27 -2.59
C GLU A 297 -13.76 -2.23 -1.89
N THR A 298 -12.80 -1.49 -2.46
CA THR A 298 -11.47 -1.30 -1.83
C THR A 298 -11.56 -0.53 -0.51
N THR A 299 -12.65 0.23 -0.29
CA THR A 299 -12.88 1.02 0.93
C THR A 299 -13.73 0.25 1.94
N LEU A 300 -14.55 -0.71 1.48
CA LEU A 300 -15.37 -1.55 2.37
C LEU A 300 -14.54 -2.37 3.36
N ILE A 301 -13.26 -2.63 3.04
CA ILE A 301 -12.33 -3.30 3.96
C ILE A 301 -12.25 -2.57 5.32
N TYR A 302 -12.36 -1.24 5.36
CA TYR A 302 -12.35 -0.46 6.60
C TYR A 302 -13.62 -0.67 7.44
N ALA A 303 -14.77 -0.87 6.79
CA ALA A 303 -16.01 -1.22 7.46
C ALA A 303 -15.99 -2.65 8.02
N TYR A 304 -15.30 -3.57 7.32
CA TYR A 304 -15.15 -4.94 7.82
C TYR A 304 -14.18 -5.04 8.99
N ALA A 305 -13.12 -4.24 9.00
CA ALA A 305 -12.08 -4.26 10.02
C ALA A 305 -12.55 -3.71 11.38
N ASP A 306 -13.60 -2.86 11.42
CA ASP A 306 -14.06 -2.21 12.66
C ASP A 306 -15.32 -2.85 13.24
N THR A 307 -15.13 -3.91 14.02
CA THR A 307 -16.21 -4.61 14.74
C THR A 307 -16.84 -3.74 15.83
N GLU A 308 -16.08 -2.83 16.43
CA GLU A 308 -16.56 -1.94 17.48
C GLU A 308 -17.57 -0.92 16.94
N MET A 309 -17.29 -0.36 15.76
CA MET A 309 -18.23 0.55 15.11
C MET A 309 -19.54 -0.15 14.71
N LYS A 310 -19.45 -1.40 14.24
CA LYS A 310 -20.64 -2.22 13.97
C LYS A 310 -21.48 -2.44 15.24
N ARG A 311 -20.79 -2.74 16.35
CA ARG A 311 -21.46 -2.89 17.65
C ARG A 311 -22.16 -1.60 18.08
N LYS A 312 -21.46 -0.45 18.02
CA LYS A 312 -22.03 0.86 18.34
C LYS A 312 -23.22 1.22 17.46
N ALA A 313 -23.15 0.91 16.16
CA ALA A 313 -24.26 1.15 15.24
C ALA A 313 -25.49 0.28 15.57
N ILE A 314 -25.29 -0.99 15.90
CA ILE A 314 -26.35 -1.89 16.34
C ILE A 314 -26.94 -1.39 17.67
N GLU A 315 -26.10 -1.01 18.63
CA GLU A 315 -26.53 -0.46 19.92
C GLU A 315 -27.33 0.83 19.75
N ALA A 316 -26.91 1.72 18.85
CA ALA A 316 -27.64 2.96 18.56
C ALA A 316 -28.97 2.74 17.83
N ALA A 317 -29.03 1.74 16.96
CA ALA A 317 -30.26 1.38 16.22
C ALA A 317 -31.25 0.54 17.06
N THR A 318 -30.81 0.04 18.22
CA THR A 318 -31.61 -0.83 19.06
C THR A 318 -32.23 -0.01 20.17
N GLU A 319 -33.55 -0.17 20.40
CA GLU A 319 -34.29 0.53 21.46
C GLU A 319 -33.64 0.28 22.82
N GLN A 320 -33.72 1.29 23.73
CA GLN A 320 -33.10 1.23 25.05
C GLN A 320 -33.60 0.04 25.90
N ASN A 321 -34.85 -0.37 25.71
CA ASN A 321 -35.50 -1.48 26.45
C ASN A 321 -35.35 -2.84 25.74
N HIS A 322 -34.51 -2.96 24.69
CA HIS A 322 -34.35 -4.22 23.97
C HIS A 322 -33.71 -5.29 24.87
N PRO A 323 -34.21 -6.55 24.89
CA PRO A 323 -33.71 -7.61 25.79
C PRO A 323 -32.22 -7.96 25.64
N LEU A 324 -31.62 -7.71 24.48
CA LEU A 324 -30.22 -7.99 24.19
C LEU A 324 -29.28 -6.81 24.53
N ARG A 325 -29.80 -5.65 24.95
CA ARG A 325 -28.97 -4.53 25.38
C ARG A 325 -28.56 -4.76 26.84
N LYS A 326 -27.28 -4.67 27.17
CA LYS A 326 -26.86 -4.62 28.57
C LYS A 326 -27.57 -3.48 29.26
N LYS A 327 -28.31 -3.77 30.32
CA LYS A 327 -28.78 -2.71 31.21
C LYS A 327 -27.55 -1.97 31.73
N GLU A 328 -27.49 -0.67 31.53
CA GLU A 328 -26.59 0.17 32.33
C GLU A 328 -27.00 -0.05 33.77
N VAL A 329 -26.14 -0.70 34.54
CA VAL A 329 -26.31 -0.76 36.00
C VAL A 329 -26.14 0.68 36.44
N ALA A 330 -27.23 1.28 36.88
CA ALA A 330 -27.20 2.63 37.42
C ALA A 330 -26.17 2.66 38.56
N GLU A 331 -25.26 3.62 38.51
CA GLU A 331 -24.20 3.81 39.54
C GLU A 331 -24.75 3.88 40.99
N SER A 332 -26.04 4.01 41.15
CA SER A 332 -26.74 3.98 42.43
C SER A 332 -26.70 2.62 43.15
N ASP A 333 -26.77 1.50 42.42
CA ASP A 333 -26.80 0.15 43.03
C ASP A 333 -25.45 -0.28 43.59
N ASP A 334 -24.35 0.19 43.00
CA ASP A 334 -23.01 -0.12 43.46
C ASP A 334 -22.64 0.66 44.73
N LYS A 335 -23.05 1.91 44.82
CA LYS A 335 -22.85 2.75 46.01
C LYS A 335 -23.68 2.28 47.19
N ASP A 336 -24.91 1.84 46.95
CA ASP A 336 -25.80 1.25 48.00
C ASP A 336 -25.24 -0.09 48.48
N MET A 337 -24.61 -0.87 47.62
CA MET A 337 -24.00 -2.14 48.01
C MET A 337 -22.69 -1.92 48.78
N GLU A 338 -21.86 -0.96 48.38
CA GLU A 338 -20.68 -0.54 49.15
C GLU A 338 -21.03 0.04 50.51
N PHE A 339 -22.06 0.87 50.55
CA PHE A 339 -22.59 1.42 51.82
C PHE A 339 -23.08 0.32 52.76
N LYS A 340 -23.86 -0.64 52.27
CA LYS A 340 -24.32 -1.78 53.04
C LYS A 340 -23.20 -2.66 53.55
N LYS A 341 -22.15 -2.91 52.75
CA LYS A 341 -20.93 -3.63 53.18
C LYS A 341 -20.16 -2.84 54.24
N ALA A 342 -19.97 -1.53 54.04
CA ALA A 342 -19.20 -0.70 54.98
C ALA A 342 -19.84 -0.60 56.39
N TYR A 343 -21.16 -0.74 56.47
CA TYR A 343 -21.92 -0.65 57.72
C TYR A 343 -22.45 -2.01 58.23
N GLY A 344 -21.98 -3.12 57.65
CA GLY A 344 -22.36 -4.46 58.15
C GLY A 344 -23.81 -4.83 58.00
N LEU A 345 -24.51 -4.24 56.99
CA LEU A 345 -25.90 -4.48 56.66
C LEU A 345 -26.07 -5.58 55.58
N LEU A 346 -25.00 -6.21 55.19
CA LEU A 346 -24.93 -7.40 54.34
C LEU A 346 -24.15 -8.50 55.05
#